data_c8e579e066fa6333c897bb9d273e0865
#
_entry.id   c8e579e066fa6333c897bb9d273e0865
#
_cell.length_a   1.000
_cell.length_b   1.000
_cell.length_c   1.000
_cell.angle_alpha   90.00
_cell.angle_beta   90.00
_cell.angle_gamma   90.00
#
_symmetry.space_group_name_H-M   'P 1'
#
loop_
_entity.id
_entity.type
_entity.pdbx_description
1 polymer ?
#
loop_
_entity_poly.entity_id
_entity_poly.type
_entity_poly.pdbx_seq_one_letter_code
_entity_poly.pdbx_strand_id
1 'polypeptide(L)'
;MSESASSASVTRSLARVLSFFEHRYAWLAAAFGTLAMVLFFALTLDGASLRTAWQSISLQLFLITAALISINGLLDGLWLTTITRGSAPRRDAYRVVAWHMLLSSILPARLGDLAWIYFVHTWLKQPAARAVFVTFYHRLQDFIVVSLMLLLSLLVAQSDGWGSMAVIATLVLLALMALLCVGIGQLLGVLAALLLKLQRRLQRRWLRLALEQLLRTRVWYRHRLQREQVVLSFIVIVMRWITILAALTLVIGTLAPHISNHDTFFLANAYVYFGILPLQSVGGFGGGEAGLAWMLTHYGVPLAKASAVGLLLRLLINLVHLVLWALVLAALWLGGRWQYRSV
;
A
#
# COMPACT_ATOMS: atom_id res chain seq x y z
N MET A 1 20.00 -26.28 19.40
CA MET A 1 19.70 -27.10 18.23
C MET A 1 18.21 -27.10 17.79
N SER A 2 17.25 -26.58 18.55
CA SER A 2 15.81 -26.57 18.18
C SER A 2 15.37 -25.40 17.27
N GLU A 3 16.12 -24.30 17.23
CA GLU A 3 15.76 -23.12 16.42
C GLU A 3 15.99 -23.31 14.90
N SER A 4 16.99 -24.08 14.50
CA SER A 4 17.29 -24.33 13.09
C SER A 4 16.21 -25.19 12.39
N ALA A 5 15.61 -26.11 13.09
CA ALA A 5 14.52 -26.95 12.56
C ALA A 5 13.21 -26.17 12.40
N SER A 6 12.94 -25.18 13.26
CA SER A 6 11.78 -24.30 13.18
C SER A 6 11.87 -23.33 11.99
N SER A 7 13.05 -22.75 11.74
CA SER A 7 13.25 -21.82 10.61
C SER A 7 13.09 -22.53 9.26
N ALA A 8 13.61 -23.74 9.11
CA ALA A 8 13.47 -24.54 7.90
C ALA A 8 12.01 -24.96 7.59
N SER A 9 11.16 -25.12 8.63
CA SER A 9 9.74 -25.44 8.45
C SER A 9 8.92 -24.23 8.01
N VAL A 10 9.27 -23.04 8.51
CA VAL A 10 8.62 -21.76 8.14
C VAL A 10 9.03 -21.33 6.74
N THR A 11 10.30 -21.52 6.37
CA THR A 11 10.77 -21.25 5.00
C THR A 11 10.07 -22.17 3.99
N ARG A 12 9.85 -23.43 4.32
CA ARG A 12 9.06 -24.37 3.51
C ARG A 12 7.57 -24.00 3.47
N SER A 13 7.01 -23.40 4.50
CA SER A 13 5.61 -22.95 4.53
C SER A 13 5.43 -21.65 3.73
N LEU A 14 6.37 -20.72 3.80
CA LEU A 14 6.42 -19.53 2.92
C LEU A 14 6.67 -19.92 1.47
N ALA A 15 7.57 -20.87 1.21
CA ALA A 15 7.75 -21.43 -0.13
C ALA A 15 6.46 -22.07 -0.66
N ARG A 16 5.66 -22.73 0.18
CA ARG A 16 4.33 -23.24 -0.20
C ARG A 16 3.28 -22.13 -0.39
N VAL A 17 3.30 -21.05 0.37
CA VAL A 17 2.45 -19.87 0.12
C VAL A 17 2.89 -19.17 -1.16
N LEU A 18 4.19 -19.07 -1.41
CA LEU A 18 4.71 -18.54 -2.68
C LEU A 18 4.41 -19.51 -3.84
N SER A 19 4.48 -20.84 -3.62
CA SER A 19 4.07 -21.84 -4.62
C SER A 19 2.56 -21.89 -4.87
N PHE A 20 1.72 -21.38 -3.94
CA PHE A 20 0.31 -21.13 -4.23
C PHE A 20 0.14 -20.03 -5.29
N PHE A 21 1.09 -19.08 -5.37
CA PHE A 21 1.13 -18.06 -6.43
C PHE A 21 1.84 -18.54 -7.70
N GLU A 22 2.56 -19.67 -7.67
CA GLU A 22 2.92 -20.42 -8.89
C GLU A 22 1.69 -21.08 -9.53
N HIS A 23 0.53 -21.10 -8.82
CA HIS A 23 -0.70 -21.66 -9.35
C HIS A 23 -1.26 -20.74 -10.46
N ARG A 24 -1.59 -21.36 -11.57
CA ARG A 24 -2.14 -20.81 -12.81
C ARG A 24 -3.24 -19.74 -12.59
N TYR A 25 -3.99 -19.82 -11.49
CA TYR A 25 -5.09 -18.92 -11.18
C TYR A 25 -4.68 -17.49 -10.82
N ALA A 26 -3.57 -17.29 -10.12
CA ALA A 26 -3.08 -15.94 -9.79
C ALA A 26 -2.61 -15.20 -11.06
N TRP A 27 -1.89 -15.92 -11.93
CA TRP A 27 -1.49 -15.40 -13.24
C TRP A 27 -2.67 -15.18 -14.18
N LEU A 28 -3.67 -16.07 -14.16
CA LEU A 28 -4.91 -15.89 -14.93
C LEU A 28 -5.69 -14.67 -14.45
N ALA A 29 -5.85 -14.46 -13.15
CA ALA A 29 -6.51 -13.28 -12.60
C ALA A 29 -5.74 -11.98 -12.96
N ALA A 30 -4.41 -12.00 -12.86
CA ALA A 30 -3.56 -10.88 -13.27
C ALA A 30 -3.63 -10.62 -14.78
N ALA A 31 -3.61 -11.67 -15.59
CA ALA A 31 -3.75 -11.56 -17.05
C ALA A 31 -5.13 -11.02 -17.43
N PHE A 32 -6.21 -11.53 -16.80
CA PHE A 32 -7.57 -11.04 -17.02
C PHE A 32 -7.70 -9.57 -16.61
N GLY A 33 -7.21 -9.19 -15.44
CA GLY A 33 -7.20 -7.79 -14.99
C GLY A 33 -6.41 -6.89 -15.94
N THR A 34 -5.25 -7.37 -16.42
CA THR A 34 -4.43 -6.61 -17.39
C THR A 34 -5.18 -6.48 -18.73
N LEU A 35 -5.77 -7.55 -19.23
CA LEU A 35 -6.56 -7.52 -20.48
C LEU A 35 -7.75 -6.57 -20.35
N ALA A 36 -8.49 -6.63 -19.23
CA ALA A 36 -9.61 -5.74 -18.98
C ALA A 36 -9.16 -4.26 -18.96
N MET A 37 -8.01 -3.93 -18.35
CA MET A 37 -7.48 -2.58 -18.33
C MET A 37 -6.97 -2.13 -19.71
N VAL A 38 -6.29 -3.00 -20.45
CA VAL A 38 -5.89 -2.71 -21.84
C VAL A 38 -7.11 -2.42 -22.71
N LEU A 39 -8.15 -3.26 -22.61
CA LEU A 39 -9.41 -3.04 -23.33
C LEU A 39 -10.09 -1.75 -22.90
N PHE A 40 -10.15 -1.46 -21.58
CA PHE A 40 -10.71 -0.21 -21.09
C PHE A 40 -10.01 1.00 -21.72
N PHE A 41 -8.69 1.06 -21.65
CA PHE A 41 -7.95 2.18 -22.25
C PHE A 41 -8.02 2.18 -23.79
N ALA A 42 -7.99 1.03 -24.45
CA ALA A 42 -8.12 0.96 -25.90
C ALA A 42 -9.48 1.46 -26.40
N LEU A 43 -10.55 1.25 -25.62
CA LEU A 43 -11.91 1.68 -25.97
C LEU A 43 -12.21 3.14 -25.56
N THR A 44 -11.54 3.66 -24.55
CA THR A 44 -11.86 4.98 -23.97
C THR A 44 -10.85 6.07 -24.28
N LEU A 45 -9.61 5.71 -24.59
CA LEU A 45 -8.50 6.65 -24.78
C LEU A 45 -8.36 7.04 -26.25
N ASP A 46 -8.21 8.33 -26.51
CA ASP A 46 -7.76 8.82 -27.81
C ASP A 46 -6.36 9.42 -27.72
N GLY A 47 -5.60 9.33 -28.81
CA GLY A 47 -4.21 9.79 -28.84
C GLY A 47 -4.08 11.31 -28.71
N ALA A 48 -5.08 12.08 -29.10
CA ALA A 48 -5.08 13.54 -28.97
C ALA A 48 -5.23 13.97 -27.51
N SER A 49 -6.18 13.35 -26.78
CA SER A 49 -6.38 13.59 -25.34
C SER A 49 -5.14 13.21 -24.53
N LEU A 50 -4.51 12.08 -24.85
CA LEU A 50 -3.27 11.66 -24.17
C LEU A 50 -2.12 12.65 -24.43
N ARG A 51 -1.93 13.07 -25.66
CA ARG A 51 -0.89 14.04 -26.04
C ARG A 51 -1.10 15.38 -25.35
N THR A 52 -2.33 15.89 -25.34
CA THR A 52 -2.67 17.16 -24.70
C THR A 52 -2.43 17.08 -23.18
N ALA A 53 -2.86 16.00 -22.53
CA ALA A 53 -2.64 15.80 -21.12
C ALA A 53 -1.14 15.66 -20.79
N TRP A 54 -0.35 14.95 -21.61
CA TRP A 54 1.09 14.86 -21.45
C TRP A 54 1.79 16.23 -21.55
N GLN A 55 1.39 17.04 -22.54
CA GLN A 55 1.95 18.39 -22.73
C GLN A 55 1.63 19.36 -21.59
N SER A 56 0.59 19.09 -20.82
CA SER A 56 0.22 19.88 -19.62
C SER A 56 1.13 19.60 -18.42
N ILE A 57 1.92 18.52 -18.44
CA ILE A 57 2.86 18.17 -17.37
C ILE A 57 4.15 18.96 -17.54
N SER A 58 4.28 20.07 -16.80
CA SER A 58 5.51 20.84 -16.76
C SER A 58 6.62 20.07 -16.00
N LEU A 59 7.89 20.39 -16.33
CA LEU A 59 9.03 19.85 -15.57
C LEU A 59 8.92 20.18 -14.06
N GLN A 60 8.45 21.38 -13.75
CA GLN A 60 8.24 21.80 -12.35
C GLN A 60 7.22 20.90 -11.64
N LEU A 61 6.07 20.65 -12.26
CA LEU A 61 5.06 19.74 -11.71
C LEU A 61 5.64 18.33 -11.51
N PHE A 62 6.38 17.81 -12.51
CA PHE A 62 7.04 16.52 -12.40
C PHE A 62 8.00 16.47 -11.21
N LEU A 63 8.87 17.47 -11.04
CA LEU A 63 9.85 17.50 -9.95
C LEU A 63 9.18 17.63 -8.56
N ILE A 64 8.14 18.47 -8.42
CA ILE A 64 7.39 18.59 -7.16
C ILE A 64 6.71 17.25 -6.83
N THR A 65 6.04 16.62 -7.80
CA THR A 65 5.39 15.33 -7.62
C THR A 65 6.40 14.24 -7.25
N ALA A 66 7.54 14.20 -7.93
CA ALA A 66 8.63 13.28 -7.63
C ALA A 66 9.18 13.49 -6.21
N ALA A 67 9.36 14.72 -5.76
CA ALA A 67 9.79 15.04 -4.40
C ALA A 67 8.77 14.55 -3.37
N LEU A 68 7.49 14.81 -3.56
CA LEU A 68 6.42 14.37 -2.65
C LEU A 68 6.33 12.84 -2.57
N ILE A 69 6.41 12.14 -3.70
CA ILE A 69 6.44 10.67 -3.77
C ILE A 69 7.71 10.13 -3.08
N SER A 70 8.84 10.83 -3.20
CA SER A 70 10.08 10.47 -2.53
C SER A 70 9.96 10.57 -1.01
N ILE A 71 9.40 11.67 -0.53
CA ILE A 71 9.13 11.88 0.90
C ILE A 71 8.17 10.79 1.42
N ASN A 72 7.13 10.43 0.64
CA ASN A 72 6.22 9.35 0.99
C ASN A 72 6.98 8.04 1.28
N GLY A 73 7.88 7.62 0.41
CA GLY A 73 8.65 6.40 0.61
C GLY A 73 9.70 6.50 1.74
N LEU A 74 10.28 7.69 1.99
CA LEU A 74 11.14 7.91 3.16
C LEU A 74 10.34 7.76 4.46
N LEU A 75 9.11 8.24 4.49
CA LEU A 75 8.20 8.07 5.63
C LEU A 75 7.82 6.60 5.83
N ASP A 76 7.64 5.79 4.77
CA ASP A 76 7.46 4.34 4.91
C ASP A 76 8.68 3.66 5.56
N GLY A 77 9.89 4.07 5.19
CA GLY A 77 11.12 3.60 5.83
C GLY A 77 11.17 3.98 7.32
N LEU A 78 10.81 5.22 7.65
CA LEU A 78 10.73 5.69 9.03
C LEU A 78 9.68 4.91 9.82
N TRP A 79 8.49 4.68 9.24
CA TRP A 79 7.45 3.86 9.85
C TRP A 79 7.96 2.46 10.16
N LEU A 80 8.59 1.80 9.20
CA LEU A 80 9.10 0.44 9.37
C LEU A 80 10.17 0.37 10.46
N THR A 81 11.09 1.36 10.53
CA THR A 81 12.08 1.45 11.59
C THR A 81 11.45 1.68 12.96
N THR A 82 10.38 2.46 13.03
CA THR A 82 9.64 2.73 14.27
C THR A 82 8.99 1.46 14.82
N ILE A 83 8.32 0.70 13.96
CA ILE A 83 7.61 -0.53 14.37
C ILE A 83 8.58 -1.68 14.68
N THR A 84 9.69 -1.77 13.95
CA THR A 84 10.67 -2.87 14.17
C THR A 84 11.67 -2.59 15.30
N ARG A 85 11.69 -1.38 15.86
CA ARG A 85 12.48 -0.96 17.04
C ARG A 85 13.91 -1.47 17.05
N GLY A 86 14.75 -0.99 16.14
CA GLY A 86 16.19 -1.26 16.20
C GLY A 86 16.59 -2.74 16.11
N SER A 87 15.62 -3.64 15.81
CA SER A 87 15.91 -5.06 15.57
C SER A 87 16.69 -5.28 14.27
N ALA A 88 16.79 -4.24 13.44
CA ALA A 88 17.56 -4.25 12.21
C ALA A 88 18.14 -2.84 11.94
N PRO A 89 19.25 -2.74 11.19
CA PRO A 89 19.79 -1.46 10.74
C PRO A 89 18.75 -0.67 9.94
N ARG A 90 18.69 0.65 10.14
CA ARG A 90 17.78 1.55 9.37
C ARG A 90 17.94 1.36 7.87
N ARG A 91 19.17 1.14 7.41
CA ARG A 91 19.49 0.86 6.02
C ARG A 91 18.68 -0.31 5.45
N ASP A 92 18.53 -1.40 6.19
CA ASP A 92 17.79 -2.58 5.73
C ASP A 92 16.28 -2.29 5.66
N ALA A 93 15.73 -1.45 6.56
CA ALA A 93 14.35 -1.01 6.47
C ALA A 93 14.09 -0.21 5.19
N TYR A 94 14.94 0.77 4.85
CA TYR A 94 14.84 1.51 3.59
C TYR A 94 15.06 0.62 2.36
N ARG A 95 15.92 -0.38 2.46
CA ARG A 95 16.09 -1.39 1.39
C ARG A 95 14.81 -2.21 1.16
N VAL A 96 14.11 -2.61 2.23
CA VAL A 96 12.80 -3.28 2.14
C VAL A 96 11.81 -2.39 1.42
N VAL A 97 11.71 -1.11 1.82
CA VAL A 97 10.79 -0.14 1.19
C VAL A 97 11.12 0.05 -0.29
N ALA A 98 12.40 0.25 -0.63
CA ALA A 98 12.82 0.46 -2.01
C ALA A 98 12.42 -0.71 -2.92
N TRP A 99 12.70 -1.94 -2.49
CA TRP A 99 12.29 -3.13 -3.24
C TRP A 99 10.78 -3.30 -3.30
N HIS A 100 10.06 -3.00 -2.20
CA HIS A 100 8.61 -3.05 -2.21
C HIS A 100 8.01 -2.08 -3.23
N MET A 101 8.47 -0.83 -3.26
CA MET A 101 7.98 0.19 -4.20
C MET A 101 8.26 -0.20 -5.65
N LEU A 102 9.48 -0.69 -5.94
CA LEU A 102 9.82 -1.19 -7.27
C LEU A 102 8.94 -2.37 -7.70
N LEU A 103 8.80 -3.38 -6.85
CA LEU A 103 8.03 -4.57 -7.16
C LEU A 103 6.53 -4.27 -7.26
N SER A 104 6.00 -3.38 -6.43
CA SER A 104 4.59 -2.94 -6.51
C SER A 104 4.29 -2.16 -7.79
N SER A 105 5.30 -1.52 -8.41
CA SER A 105 5.17 -0.82 -9.70
C SER A 105 5.24 -1.76 -10.90
N ILE A 106 5.65 -3.01 -10.72
CA ILE A 106 5.82 -3.98 -11.80
C ILE A 106 4.86 -5.16 -11.65
N LEU A 107 4.73 -5.67 -10.42
CA LEU A 107 3.98 -6.90 -10.17
C LEU A 107 2.47 -6.65 -10.14
N PRO A 108 1.66 -7.61 -10.68
CA PRO A 108 0.20 -7.52 -10.63
C PRO A 108 -0.36 -7.90 -9.26
N ALA A 109 -1.65 -7.62 -9.06
CA ALA A 109 -2.47 -8.13 -7.96
C ALA A 109 -1.86 -7.97 -6.56
N ARG A 110 -1.14 -6.86 -6.32
CA ARG A 110 -0.48 -6.55 -5.04
C ARG A 110 0.56 -7.58 -4.57
N LEU A 111 1.17 -8.30 -5.50
CA LEU A 111 2.29 -9.21 -5.16
C LEU A 111 3.47 -8.47 -4.48
N GLY A 112 3.56 -7.15 -4.66
CA GLY A 112 4.48 -6.30 -3.90
C GLY A 112 4.30 -6.40 -2.38
N ASP A 113 3.05 -6.57 -1.88
CA ASP A 113 2.79 -6.74 -0.45
C ASP A 113 3.33 -8.07 0.09
N LEU A 114 3.32 -9.12 -0.71
CA LEU A 114 3.94 -10.40 -0.35
C LEU A 114 5.46 -10.30 -0.36
N ALA A 115 6.01 -9.56 -1.32
CA ALA A 115 7.44 -9.26 -1.32
C ALA A 115 7.85 -8.48 -0.07
N TRP A 116 7.02 -7.56 0.41
CA TRP A 116 7.23 -6.87 1.69
C TRP A 116 7.35 -7.85 2.86
N ILE A 117 6.39 -8.77 3.01
CA ILE A 117 6.44 -9.81 4.06
C ILE A 117 7.73 -10.62 3.97
N TYR A 118 8.10 -11.04 2.76
CA TYR A 118 9.33 -11.79 2.52
C TYR A 118 10.58 -11.01 2.95
N PHE A 119 10.71 -9.75 2.55
CA PHE A 119 11.87 -8.92 2.89
C PHE A 119 11.93 -8.55 4.37
N VAL A 120 10.79 -8.26 5.01
CA VAL A 120 10.73 -8.04 6.47
C VAL A 120 11.18 -9.30 7.21
N HIS A 121 10.77 -10.49 6.73
CA HIS A 121 11.20 -11.75 7.32
C HIS A 121 12.70 -11.99 7.13
N THR A 122 13.21 -11.86 5.91
CA THR A 122 14.57 -12.27 5.54
C THR A 122 15.63 -11.24 5.92
N TRP A 123 15.42 -9.95 5.61
CA TRP A 123 16.42 -8.92 5.81
C TRP A 123 16.36 -8.26 7.18
N LEU A 124 15.15 -8.04 7.72
CA LEU A 124 15.00 -7.53 9.09
C LEU A 124 15.00 -8.66 10.11
N LYS A 125 15.21 -9.92 9.69
CA LYS A 125 15.28 -11.12 10.53
C LYS A 125 14.07 -11.25 11.47
N GLN A 126 12.90 -10.76 11.03
CA GLN A 126 11.67 -10.89 11.82
C GLN A 126 11.06 -12.28 11.65
N PRO A 127 10.50 -12.90 12.70
CA PRO A 127 9.69 -14.10 12.54
C PRO A 127 8.57 -13.88 11.52
N ALA A 128 8.25 -14.90 10.70
CA ALA A 128 7.29 -14.78 9.61
C ALA A 128 5.92 -14.23 10.04
N ALA A 129 5.40 -14.71 11.19
CA ALA A 129 4.15 -14.18 11.74
C ALA A 129 4.22 -12.70 12.11
N ARG A 130 5.39 -12.23 12.57
CA ARG A 130 5.61 -10.81 12.84
C ARG A 130 5.68 -10.02 11.54
N ALA A 131 6.35 -10.54 10.51
CA ALA A 131 6.38 -9.90 9.19
C ALA A 131 4.98 -9.74 8.60
N VAL A 132 4.15 -10.79 8.68
CA VAL A 132 2.72 -10.73 8.28
C VAL A 132 1.96 -9.70 9.11
N PHE A 133 2.15 -9.72 10.45
CA PHE A 133 1.49 -8.77 11.34
C PHE A 133 1.89 -7.31 11.05
N VAL A 134 3.19 -7.04 10.86
CA VAL A 134 3.71 -5.70 10.53
C VAL A 134 3.07 -5.19 9.23
N THR A 135 2.97 -6.04 8.21
CA THR A 135 2.32 -5.71 6.94
C THR A 135 0.84 -5.44 7.11
N PHE A 136 0.13 -6.31 7.83
CA PHE A 136 -1.29 -6.12 8.12
C PHE A 136 -1.54 -4.84 8.93
N TYR A 137 -0.72 -4.56 9.94
CA TYR A 137 -0.83 -3.37 10.78
C TYR A 137 -0.60 -2.08 9.98
N HIS A 138 0.38 -2.09 9.07
CA HIS A 138 0.60 -1.01 8.11
C HIS A 138 -0.65 -0.75 7.26
N ARG A 139 -1.22 -1.80 6.65
CA ARG A 139 -2.43 -1.68 5.83
C ARG A 139 -3.65 -1.21 6.60
N LEU A 140 -3.78 -1.64 7.84
CA LEU A 140 -4.86 -1.18 8.72
C LEU A 140 -4.75 0.33 9.00
N GLN A 141 -3.55 0.81 9.34
CA GLN A 141 -3.31 2.24 9.54
C GLN A 141 -3.54 3.03 8.25
N ASP A 142 -3.07 2.53 7.10
CA ASP A 142 -3.34 3.13 5.78
C ASP A 142 -4.84 3.32 5.57
N PHE A 143 -5.59 2.26 5.77
CA PHE A 143 -7.04 2.27 5.53
C PHE A 143 -7.75 3.27 6.43
N ILE A 144 -7.38 3.36 7.71
CA ILE A 144 -7.94 4.33 8.66
C ILE A 144 -7.67 5.75 8.18
N VAL A 145 -6.42 6.07 7.85
CA VAL A 145 -6.04 7.44 7.48
C VAL A 145 -6.68 7.85 6.17
N VAL A 146 -6.69 6.96 5.15
CA VAL A 146 -7.37 7.26 3.87
C VAL A 146 -8.86 7.48 4.07
N SER A 147 -9.51 6.66 4.90
CA SER A 147 -10.93 6.83 5.21
C SER A 147 -11.21 8.16 5.94
N LEU A 148 -10.32 8.57 6.87
CA LEU A 148 -10.39 9.88 7.52
C LEU A 148 -10.24 11.03 6.53
N MET A 149 -9.27 10.94 5.62
CA MET A 149 -9.04 11.97 4.60
C MET A 149 -10.20 12.04 3.60
N LEU A 150 -10.78 10.88 3.24
CA LEU A 150 -11.98 10.82 2.40
C LEU A 150 -13.18 11.47 3.10
N LEU A 151 -13.38 11.20 4.40
CA LEU A 151 -14.43 11.84 5.19
C LEU A 151 -14.25 13.36 5.23
N LEU A 152 -13.02 13.82 5.50
CA LEU A 152 -12.71 15.26 5.50
C LEU A 152 -13.00 15.89 4.13
N SER A 153 -12.63 15.22 3.04
CA SER A 153 -12.88 15.72 1.69
C SER A 153 -14.39 15.78 1.37
N LEU A 154 -15.18 14.81 1.82
CA LEU A 154 -16.63 14.82 1.67
C LEU A 154 -17.30 15.93 2.49
N LEU A 155 -16.82 16.19 3.71
CA LEU A 155 -17.34 17.28 4.55
C LEU A 155 -17.04 18.65 3.96
N VAL A 156 -15.91 18.82 3.28
CA VAL A 156 -15.51 20.08 2.66
C VAL A 156 -16.19 20.29 1.30
N ALA A 157 -16.43 19.24 0.53
CA ALA A 157 -17.00 19.31 -0.82
C ALA A 157 -18.49 19.73 -0.83
N GLN A 158 -19.18 19.77 0.33
CA GLN A 158 -20.61 20.17 0.49
C GLN A 158 -21.52 19.66 -0.65
N SER A 159 -21.32 18.44 -1.10
CA SER A 159 -22.08 17.92 -2.22
C SER A 159 -23.52 17.58 -1.84
N ASP A 160 -24.46 18.14 -2.61
CA ASP A 160 -25.90 18.03 -2.50
C ASP A 160 -26.40 16.60 -2.23
N GLY A 161 -26.99 16.37 -1.05
CA GLY A 161 -27.82 15.21 -0.71
C GLY A 161 -27.11 13.87 -0.47
N TRP A 162 -26.04 13.54 -1.17
CA TRP A 162 -25.25 12.30 -0.96
C TRP A 162 -24.29 12.40 0.23
N GLY A 163 -23.99 13.62 0.67
CA GLY A 163 -22.98 13.88 1.69
C GLY A 163 -23.30 13.23 3.04
N SER A 164 -24.54 13.24 3.50
CA SER A 164 -24.92 12.73 4.82
C SER A 164 -24.75 11.20 4.95
N MET A 165 -25.19 10.43 3.95
CA MET A 165 -25.07 8.97 3.95
C MET A 165 -23.61 8.52 3.82
N ALA A 166 -22.83 9.17 2.94
CA ALA A 166 -21.40 8.89 2.79
C ALA A 166 -20.61 9.26 4.05
N VAL A 167 -20.94 10.38 4.69
CA VAL A 167 -20.35 10.78 5.97
C VAL A 167 -20.66 9.76 7.07
N ILE A 168 -21.94 9.36 7.22
CA ILE A 168 -22.33 8.35 8.22
C ILE A 168 -21.61 7.03 7.95
N ALA A 169 -21.61 6.54 6.71
CA ALA A 169 -20.93 5.30 6.35
C ALA A 169 -19.41 5.37 6.65
N THR A 170 -18.77 6.50 6.35
CA THR A 170 -17.34 6.71 6.65
C THR A 170 -17.08 6.80 8.15
N LEU A 171 -17.93 7.48 8.92
CA LEU A 171 -17.81 7.52 10.39
C LEU A 171 -17.98 6.15 11.03
N VAL A 172 -18.96 5.36 10.58
CA VAL A 172 -19.14 3.97 11.04
C VAL A 172 -17.91 3.12 10.71
N LEU A 173 -17.39 3.24 9.50
CA LEU A 173 -16.18 2.53 9.08
C LEU A 173 -14.96 2.93 9.92
N LEU A 174 -14.80 4.23 10.18
CA LEU A 174 -13.74 4.75 11.05
C LEU A 174 -13.86 4.26 12.48
N ALA A 175 -15.06 4.26 13.05
CA ALA A 175 -15.31 3.73 14.38
C ALA A 175 -14.95 2.24 14.45
N LEU A 176 -15.33 1.44 13.44
CA LEU A 176 -14.96 0.04 13.33
C LEU A 176 -13.44 -0.15 13.22
N MET A 177 -12.76 0.65 12.41
CA MET A 177 -11.31 0.58 12.24
C MET A 177 -10.56 1.04 13.48
N ALA A 178 -11.01 2.11 14.16
CA ALA A 178 -10.45 2.54 15.42
C ALA A 178 -10.63 1.46 16.51
N LEU A 179 -11.80 0.85 16.57
CA LEU A 179 -12.09 -0.28 17.45
C LEU A 179 -11.16 -1.47 17.17
N LEU A 180 -10.91 -1.76 15.89
CA LEU A 180 -9.95 -2.80 15.48
C LEU A 180 -8.52 -2.43 15.88
N CYS A 181 -8.09 -1.18 15.74
CA CYS A 181 -6.75 -0.75 16.13
C CYS A 181 -6.54 -0.82 17.65
N VAL A 182 -7.50 -0.35 18.43
CA VAL A 182 -7.46 -0.43 19.90
C VAL A 182 -7.62 -1.86 20.35
N GLY A 183 -8.50 -2.61 19.70
CA GLY A 183 -8.83 -4.00 20.02
C GLY A 183 -7.91 -5.05 19.38
N ILE A 184 -6.86 -4.68 18.65
CA ILE A 184 -6.03 -5.64 17.91
C ILE A 184 -5.41 -6.72 18.82
N GLY A 185 -5.02 -6.36 20.03
CA GLY A 185 -4.54 -7.33 21.04
C GLY A 185 -5.64 -8.30 21.50
N GLN A 186 -6.88 -7.82 21.58
CA GLN A 186 -8.06 -8.64 21.88
C GLN A 186 -8.44 -9.50 20.67
N LEU A 187 -8.43 -8.93 19.47
CA LEU A 187 -8.68 -9.64 18.21
C LEU A 187 -7.69 -10.81 18.04
N LEU A 188 -6.40 -10.57 18.27
CA LEU A 188 -5.38 -11.63 18.25
C LEU A 188 -5.69 -12.71 19.30
N GLY A 189 -6.27 -12.33 20.45
CA GLY A 189 -6.73 -13.28 21.47
C GLY A 189 -7.91 -14.13 21.02
N VAL A 190 -8.92 -13.51 20.42
CA VAL A 190 -10.10 -14.20 19.87
C VAL A 190 -9.68 -15.15 18.74
N LEU A 191 -8.85 -14.69 17.81
CA LEU A 191 -8.32 -15.53 16.74
C LEU A 191 -7.51 -16.71 17.27
N ALA A 192 -6.71 -16.51 18.34
CA ALA A 192 -5.98 -17.58 18.99
C ALA A 192 -6.93 -18.61 19.63
N ALA A 193 -8.02 -18.15 20.29
CA ALA A 193 -9.02 -19.03 20.88
C ALA A 193 -9.78 -19.84 19.80
N LEU A 194 -10.13 -19.20 18.68
CA LEU A 194 -10.78 -19.87 17.53
C LEU A 194 -9.85 -20.91 16.90
N LEU A 195 -8.58 -20.55 16.67
CA LEU A 195 -7.58 -21.50 16.13
C LEU A 195 -7.34 -22.65 17.10
N LEU A 196 -7.32 -22.41 18.41
CA LEU A 196 -7.19 -23.46 19.42
C LEU A 196 -8.38 -24.43 19.37
N LYS A 197 -9.61 -23.90 19.26
CA LYS A 197 -10.83 -24.72 19.11
C LYS A 197 -10.80 -25.56 17.83
N LEU A 198 -10.36 -24.95 16.73
CA LEU A 198 -10.24 -25.64 15.43
C LEU A 198 -9.12 -26.68 15.45
N GLN A 199 -7.98 -26.36 16.06
CA GLN A 199 -6.85 -27.29 16.23
C GLN A 199 -7.23 -28.52 17.08
N ARG A 200 -8.01 -28.32 18.16
CA ARG A 200 -8.52 -29.43 18.98
C ARG A 200 -9.45 -30.38 18.20
N ARG A 201 -10.23 -29.82 17.24
CA ARG A 201 -11.14 -30.60 16.38
C ARG A 201 -10.41 -31.32 15.25
N LEU A 202 -9.50 -30.64 14.56
CA LEU A 202 -8.89 -31.12 13.31
C LEU A 202 -7.50 -31.74 13.51
N GLN A 203 -6.86 -31.52 14.66
CA GLN A 203 -5.51 -32.00 15.03
C GLN A 203 -4.44 -31.82 13.93
N ARG A 204 -4.60 -30.83 13.04
CA ARG A 204 -3.70 -30.57 11.93
C ARG A 204 -2.45 -29.84 12.41
N ARG A 205 -1.26 -30.33 12.01
CA ARG A 205 0.06 -29.78 12.37
C ARG A 205 0.18 -28.27 12.00
N TRP A 206 -0.34 -27.88 10.86
CA TRP A 206 -0.29 -26.49 10.40
C TRP A 206 -1.12 -25.53 11.31
N LEU A 207 -2.24 -25.99 11.86
CA LEU A 207 -3.05 -25.20 12.81
C LEU A 207 -2.29 -24.95 14.10
N ARG A 208 -1.55 -25.94 14.61
CA ARG A 208 -0.68 -25.79 15.78
C ARG A 208 0.39 -24.73 15.51
N LEU A 209 1.09 -24.81 14.38
CA LEU A 209 2.10 -23.84 13.99
C LEU A 209 1.51 -22.43 13.85
N ALA A 210 0.33 -22.29 13.22
CA ALA A 210 -0.36 -21.01 13.09
C ALA A 210 -0.72 -20.43 14.46
N LEU A 211 -1.23 -21.25 15.39
CA LEU A 211 -1.57 -20.84 16.75
C LEU A 211 -0.32 -20.38 17.52
N GLU A 212 0.78 -21.13 17.48
CA GLU A 212 2.03 -20.74 18.14
C GLU A 212 2.54 -19.39 17.61
N GLN A 213 2.52 -19.17 16.30
CA GLN A 213 2.94 -17.94 15.68
C GLN A 213 2.03 -16.76 16.07
N LEU A 214 0.71 -16.98 16.13
CA LEU A 214 -0.26 -15.99 16.53
C LEU A 214 -0.08 -15.60 18.01
N LEU A 215 0.14 -16.57 18.90
CA LEU A 215 0.39 -16.31 20.31
C LEU A 215 1.71 -15.54 20.52
N ARG A 216 2.78 -15.90 19.82
CA ARG A 216 4.06 -15.15 19.84
C ARG A 216 3.87 -13.72 19.36
N THR A 217 3.08 -13.50 18.30
CA THR A 217 2.76 -12.16 17.78
C THR A 217 1.97 -11.35 18.80
N ARG A 218 0.98 -11.96 19.47
CA ARG A 218 0.18 -11.31 20.54
C ARG A 218 1.05 -10.88 21.72
N VAL A 219 1.94 -11.76 22.18
CA VAL A 219 2.89 -11.45 23.27
C VAL A 219 3.83 -10.31 22.84
N TRP A 220 4.36 -10.37 21.62
CA TRP A 220 5.20 -9.31 21.09
C TRP A 220 4.46 -7.97 21.02
N TYR A 221 3.22 -7.96 20.52
CA TYR A 221 2.39 -6.76 20.44
C TYR A 221 2.21 -6.13 21.83
N ARG A 222 1.84 -6.91 22.85
CA ARG A 222 1.61 -6.40 24.20
C ARG A 222 2.86 -5.85 24.89
N HIS A 223 4.01 -6.49 24.69
CA HIS A 223 5.24 -6.16 25.43
C HIS A 223 6.20 -5.24 24.68
N ARG A 224 6.11 -5.18 23.36
CA ARG A 224 7.08 -4.47 22.54
C ARG A 224 6.54 -3.23 21.84
N LEU A 225 5.26 -3.18 21.51
CA LEU A 225 4.66 -1.97 20.97
C LEU A 225 4.23 -1.06 22.12
N GLN A 226 5.10 -0.13 22.46
CA GLN A 226 4.77 0.90 23.45
C GLN A 226 3.80 1.91 22.83
N ARG A 227 2.98 2.55 23.68
CA ARG A 227 1.99 3.54 23.26
C ARG A 227 2.61 4.63 22.36
N GLU A 228 3.82 5.08 22.72
CA GLU A 228 4.56 6.10 21.94
C GLU A 228 4.84 5.65 20.50
N GLN A 229 5.18 4.38 20.28
CA GLN A 229 5.45 3.87 18.94
C GLN A 229 4.18 3.75 18.11
N VAL A 230 3.05 3.38 18.74
CA VAL A 230 1.76 3.35 18.07
C VAL A 230 1.40 4.76 17.61
N VAL A 231 1.52 5.76 18.50
CA VAL A 231 1.24 7.16 18.17
C VAL A 231 2.21 7.67 17.08
N LEU A 232 3.51 7.44 17.25
CA LEU A 232 4.49 7.89 16.27
C LEU A 232 4.27 7.23 14.89
N SER A 233 4.01 5.93 14.87
CA SER A 233 3.71 5.22 13.62
C SER A 233 2.47 5.79 12.93
N PHE A 234 1.45 6.16 13.70
CA PHE A 234 0.24 6.76 13.17
C PHE A 234 0.49 8.15 12.59
N ILE A 235 1.26 9.00 13.31
CA ILE A 235 1.68 10.32 12.80
C ILE A 235 2.44 10.19 11.49
N VAL A 236 3.38 9.24 11.40
CA VAL A 236 4.16 8.99 10.18
C VAL A 236 3.25 8.58 9.02
N ILE A 237 2.25 7.72 9.25
CA ILE A 237 1.28 7.33 8.22
C ILE A 237 0.41 8.53 7.78
N VAL A 238 -0.02 9.37 8.70
CA VAL A 238 -0.77 10.59 8.37
C VAL A 238 0.08 11.51 7.47
N MET A 239 1.33 11.78 7.86
CA MET A 239 2.26 12.58 7.05
C MET A 239 2.50 11.96 5.67
N ARG A 240 2.63 10.65 5.59
CA ARG A 240 2.77 9.92 4.34
C ARG A 240 1.56 10.12 3.41
N TRP A 241 0.34 10.03 3.96
CA TRP A 241 -0.87 10.24 3.17
C TRP A 241 -1.07 11.69 2.75
N ILE A 242 -0.68 12.66 3.58
CA ILE A 242 -0.67 14.08 3.20
C ILE A 242 0.23 14.29 1.98
N THR A 243 1.44 13.72 1.96
CA THR A 243 2.37 13.92 0.84
C THR A 243 1.87 13.29 -0.47
N ILE A 244 1.31 12.07 -0.42
CA ILE A 244 0.80 11.44 -1.65
C ILE A 244 -0.47 12.12 -2.15
N LEU A 245 -1.39 12.49 -1.26
CA LEU A 245 -2.61 13.20 -1.64
C LEU A 245 -2.30 14.59 -2.21
N ALA A 246 -1.32 15.31 -1.64
CA ALA A 246 -0.85 16.57 -2.21
C ALA A 246 -0.30 16.37 -3.64
N ALA A 247 0.51 15.34 -3.87
CA ALA A 247 1.03 15.02 -5.20
C ALA A 247 -0.11 14.72 -6.19
N LEU A 248 -1.08 13.88 -5.79
CA LEU A 248 -2.22 13.52 -6.64
C LEU A 248 -3.12 14.73 -6.95
N THR A 249 -3.41 15.54 -5.94
CA THR A 249 -4.23 16.76 -6.09
C THR A 249 -3.57 17.74 -7.06
N LEU A 250 -2.27 17.97 -6.95
CA LEU A 250 -1.53 18.83 -7.87
C LEU A 250 -1.60 18.33 -9.32
N VAL A 251 -1.41 17.04 -9.55
CA VAL A 251 -1.45 16.47 -10.90
C VAL A 251 -2.87 16.51 -11.46
N ILE A 252 -3.88 16.07 -10.71
CA ILE A 252 -5.28 16.08 -11.16
C ILE A 252 -5.74 17.52 -11.44
N GLY A 253 -5.44 18.47 -10.54
CA GLY A 253 -5.80 19.88 -10.71
C GLY A 253 -5.15 20.53 -11.93
N THR A 254 -3.92 20.14 -12.27
CA THR A 254 -3.26 20.62 -13.50
C THR A 254 -3.90 20.02 -14.75
N LEU A 255 -4.28 18.74 -14.72
CA LEU A 255 -4.87 18.05 -15.88
C LEU A 255 -6.37 18.36 -16.07
N ALA A 256 -7.06 18.80 -15.01
CA ALA A 256 -8.47 19.17 -15.02
C ALA A 256 -8.70 20.53 -14.31
N PRO A 257 -8.17 21.67 -14.85
CA PRO A 257 -8.09 22.95 -14.14
C PRO A 257 -9.45 23.63 -13.91
N HIS A 258 -10.52 23.14 -14.52
CA HIS A 258 -11.89 23.66 -14.31
C HIS A 258 -12.55 23.05 -13.04
N ILE A 259 -11.94 22.04 -12.45
CA ILE A 259 -12.44 21.41 -11.21
C ILE A 259 -11.86 22.20 -10.02
N SER A 260 -12.70 22.46 -9.01
CA SER A 260 -12.28 23.18 -7.80
C SER A 260 -11.18 22.41 -7.05
N ASN A 261 -10.37 23.12 -6.26
CA ASN A 261 -9.32 22.49 -5.46
C ASN A 261 -9.89 21.47 -4.45
N HIS A 262 -11.09 21.73 -3.92
CA HIS A 262 -11.76 20.83 -3.00
C HIS A 262 -12.19 19.53 -3.68
N ASP A 263 -12.82 19.64 -4.85
CA ASP A 263 -13.22 18.48 -5.64
C ASP A 263 -12.01 17.71 -6.14
N THR A 264 -10.94 18.40 -6.53
CA THR A 264 -9.68 17.76 -6.92
C THR A 264 -9.07 16.96 -5.76
N PHE A 265 -9.11 17.49 -4.54
CA PHE A 265 -8.67 16.76 -3.35
C PHE A 265 -9.57 15.54 -3.06
N PHE A 266 -10.89 15.67 -3.22
CA PHE A 266 -11.82 14.55 -3.13
C PHE A 266 -11.53 13.47 -4.18
N LEU A 267 -11.30 13.87 -5.45
CA LEU A 267 -10.93 12.95 -6.54
C LEU A 267 -9.62 12.21 -6.26
N ALA A 268 -8.62 12.91 -5.69
CA ALA A 268 -7.36 12.29 -5.28
C ALA A 268 -7.57 11.22 -4.20
N ASN A 269 -8.41 11.49 -3.20
CA ASN A 269 -8.77 10.52 -2.16
C ASN A 269 -9.53 9.33 -2.75
N ALA A 270 -10.50 9.58 -3.61
CA ALA A 270 -11.28 8.53 -4.27
C ALA A 270 -10.40 7.64 -5.16
N TYR A 271 -9.46 8.23 -5.92
CA TYR A 271 -8.47 7.48 -6.70
C TYR A 271 -7.71 6.47 -5.82
N VAL A 272 -7.22 6.93 -4.67
CA VAL A 272 -6.53 6.07 -3.70
C VAL A 272 -7.45 4.98 -3.18
N TYR A 273 -8.67 5.35 -2.80
CA TYR A 273 -9.65 4.42 -2.23
C TYR A 273 -10.01 3.30 -3.21
N PHE A 274 -10.29 3.63 -4.48
CA PHE A 274 -10.47 2.65 -5.55
C PHE A 274 -9.19 1.84 -5.82
N GLY A 275 -8.02 2.46 -5.69
CA GLY A 275 -6.73 1.79 -5.81
C GLY A 275 -6.42 0.80 -4.68
N ILE A 276 -7.10 0.88 -3.52
CA ILE A 276 -6.98 -0.10 -2.44
C ILE A 276 -7.69 -1.43 -2.79
N LEU A 277 -8.67 -1.40 -3.67
CA LEU A 277 -9.35 -2.61 -4.11
C LEU A 277 -8.35 -3.58 -4.80
N PRO A 278 -8.51 -4.90 -4.61
CA PRO A 278 -7.58 -5.90 -5.15
C PRO A 278 -7.65 -6.08 -6.67
N LEU A 279 -8.31 -5.17 -7.38
CA LEU A 279 -8.49 -5.16 -8.83
C LEU A 279 -7.32 -4.42 -9.51
N GLN A 280 -6.11 -4.95 -9.37
CA GLN A 280 -4.91 -4.37 -9.97
C GLN A 280 -4.28 -5.32 -10.99
N SER A 281 -3.97 -4.80 -12.17
CA SER A 281 -3.22 -5.45 -13.23
C SER A 281 -1.70 -5.29 -13.04
N VAL A 282 -0.94 -5.74 -14.03
CA VAL A 282 0.51 -5.46 -14.12
C VAL A 282 0.74 -3.94 -14.08
N GLY A 283 1.74 -3.50 -13.34
CA GLY A 283 2.03 -2.07 -13.16
C GLY A 283 1.10 -1.34 -12.20
N GLY A 284 0.24 -2.08 -11.48
CA GLY A 284 -0.69 -1.52 -10.52
C GLY A 284 -1.88 -0.77 -11.13
N PHE A 285 -2.08 -0.88 -12.46
CA PHE A 285 -3.27 -0.31 -13.11
C PHE A 285 -4.53 -1.06 -12.70
N GLY A 286 -5.65 -0.35 -12.56
CA GLY A 286 -6.91 -1.01 -12.19
C GLY A 286 -7.99 -0.06 -11.69
N GLY A 287 -8.55 -0.41 -10.54
CA GLY A 287 -9.69 0.29 -9.97
C GLY A 287 -9.47 1.78 -9.74
N GLY A 288 -8.25 2.21 -9.39
CA GLY A 288 -7.92 3.62 -9.18
C GLY A 288 -8.13 4.47 -10.44
N GLU A 289 -7.55 4.05 -11.55
CA GLU A 289 -7.58 4.77 -12.82
C GLU A 289 -8.99 4.77 -13.42
N ALA A 290 -9.65 3.62 -13.42
CA ALA A 290 -11.02 3.49 -13.92
C ALA A 290 -12.01 4.27 -13.03
N GLY A 291 -11.86 4.19 -11.70
CA GLY A 291 -12.67 4.94 -10.75
C GLY A 291 -12.48 6.45 -10.91
N LEU A 292 -11.23 6.92 -11.06
CA LEU A 292 -10.95 8.33 -11.29
C LEU A 292 -11.55 8.80 -12.62
N ALA A 293 -11.38 8.04 -13.70
CA ALA A 293 -11.93 8.37 -15.00
C ALA A 293 -13.47 8.46 -14.93
N TRP A 294 -14.11 7.49 -14.30
CA TRP A 294 -15.56 7.51 -14.08
C TRP A 294 -16.01 8.74 -13.29
N MET A 295 -15.33 9.07 -12.19
CA MET A 295 -15.68 10.24 -11.39
C MET A 295 -15.45 11.56 -12.12
N LEU A 296 -14.36 11.69 -12.88
CA LEU A 296 -14.10 12.88 -13.67
C LEU A 296 -15.21 13.16 -14.70
N THR A 297 -15.89 12.12 -15.22
CA THR A 297 -17.02 12.33 -16.13
C THR A 297 -18.21 13.01 -15.44
N HIS A 298 -18.42 12.81 -14.14
CA HIS A 298 -19.43 13.52 -13.36
C HIS A 298 -19.14 15.01 -13.19
N TYR A 299 -17.87 15.41 -13.32
CA TYR A 299 -17.44 16.80 -13.36
C TYR A 299 -17.39 17.37 -14.79
N GLY A 300 -18.01 16.71 -15.76
CA GLY A 300 -18.11 17.17 -17.14
C GLY A 300 -16.85 16.93 -17.99
N VAL A 301 -15.86 16.17 -17.47
CA VAL A 301 -14.67 15.82 -18.26
C VAL A 301 -15.04 14.72 -19.26
N PRO A 302 -14.81 14.88 -20.59
CA PRO A 302 -15.03 13.82 -21.56
C PRO A 302 -14.27 12.54 -21.18
N LEU A 303 -14.90 11.37 -21.38
CA LEU A 303 -14.37 10.07 -20.95
C LEU A 303 -12.93 9.82 -21.49
N ALA A 304 -12.67 10.19 -22.74
CA ALA A 304 -11.33 10.05 -23.33
C ALA A 304 -10.26 10.85 -22.58
N LYS A 305 -10.58 12.10 -22.22
CA LYS A 305 -9.69 12.95 -21.42
C LYS A 305 -9.57 12.44 -19.99
N ALA A 306 -10.67 12.00 -19.38
CA ALA A 306 -10.69 11.43 -18.02
C ALA A 306 -9.82 10.16 -17.94
N SER A 307 -9.90 9.29 -18.94
CA SER A 307 -9.06 8.08 -19.07
C SER A 307 -7.58 8.44 -19.25
N ALA A 308 -7.28 9.48 -20.04
CA ALA A 308 -5.91 9.98 -20.21
C ALA A 308 -5.33 10.48 -18.89
N VAL A 309 -6.12 11.21 -18.08
CA VAL A 309 -5.70 11.68 -16.75
C VAL A 309 -5.35 10.50 -15.84
N GLY A 310 -6.22 9.49 -15.74
CA GLY A 310 -5.98 8.29 -14.94
C GLY A 310 -4.72 7.54 -15.36
N LEU A 311 -4.55 7.32 -16.66
CA LEU A 311 -3.38 6.65 -17.22
C LEU A 311 -2.08 7.41 -16.91
N LEU A 312 -2.06 8.71 -17.19
CA LEU A 312 -0.86 9.54 -16.97
C LEU A 312 -0.49 9.64 -15.50
N LEU A 313 -1.45 9.76 -14.62
CA LEU A 313 -1.22 9.79 -13.18
C LEU A 313 -0.49 8.51 -12.73
N ARG A 314 -0.93 7.34 -13.19
CA ARG A 314 -0.28 6.06 -12.87
C ARG A 314 1.10 5.95 -13.48
N LEU A 315 1.25 6.33 -14.75
CA LEU A 315 2.54 6.30 -15.43
C LEU A 315 3.57 7.21 -14.72
N LEU A 316 3.15 8.40 -14.30
CA LEU A 316 3.98 9.33 -13.54
C LEU A 316 4.45 8.72 -12.20
N ILE A 317 3.53 8.14 -11.42
CA ILE A 317 3.84 7.49 -10.15
C ILE A 317 4.81 6.32 -10.38
N ASN A 318 4.54 5.46 -11.35
CA ASN A 318 5.39 4.31 -11.64
C ASN A 318 6.78 4.73 -12.11
N LEU A 319 6.87 5.76 -12.97
CA LEU A 319 8.16 6.29 -13.44
C LEU A 319 9.01 6.81 -12.27
N VAL A 320 8.38 7.59 -11.37
CA VAL A 320 9.07 8.08 -10.17
C VAL A 320 9.54 6.92 -9.28
N HIS A 321 8.69 5.93 -9.04
CA HIS A 321 9.06 4.75 -8.26
C HIS A 321 10.23 3.99 -8.90
N LEU A 322 10.16 3.71 -10.20
CA LEU A 322 11.20 2.95 -10.89
C LEU A 322 12.55 3.68 -10.86
N VAL A 323 12.57 4.96 -11.22
CA VAL A 323 13.82 5.73 -11.28
C VAL A 323 14.38 5.98 -9.89
N LEU A 324 13.58 6.54 -8.99
CA LEU A 324 14.04 6.92 -7.66
C LEU A 324 14.52 5.74 -6.84
N TRP A 325 13.69 4.69 -6.76
CA TRP A 325 14.01 3.55 -5.91
C TRP A 325 15.12 2.68 -6.48
N ALA A 326 15.28 2.64 -7.80
CA ALA A 326 16.48 2.07 -8.42
C ALA A 326 17.75 2.85 -8.00
N LEU A 327 17.70 4.19 -7.99
CA LEU A 327 18.80 5.03 -7.53
C LEU A 327 19.09 4.83 -6.03
N VAL A 328 18.06 4.75 -5.18
CA VAL A 328 18.21 4.46 -3.75
C VAL A 328 18.88 3.10 -3.54
N LEU A 329 18.45 2.06 -4.25
CA LEU A 329 19.08 0.74 -4.16
C LEU A 329 20.53 0.76 -4.63
N ALA A 330 20.83 1.45 -5.72
CA ALA A 330 22.20 1.63 -6.20
C ALA A 330 23.08 2.34 -5.14
N ALA A 331 22.58 3.41 -4.53
CA ALA A 331 23.28 4.15 -3.47
C ALA A 331 23.53 3.27 -2.23
N LEU A 332 22.52 2.50 -1.80
CA LEU A 332 22.63 1.56 -0.70
C LEU A 332 23.64 0.44 -0.98
N TRP A 333 23.70 -0.03 -2.24
CA TRP A 333 24.65 -1.05 -2.65
C TRP A 333 26.09 -0.52 -2.68
N LEU A 334 26.32 0.66 -3.27
CA LEU A 334 27.62 1.32 -3.30
C LEU A 334 28.12 1.62 -1.87
N GLY A 335 27.30 2.22 -1.03
CA GLY A 335 27.65 2.49 0.37
C GLY A 335 27.98 1.24 1.19
N GLY A 336 27.42 0.07 0.84
CA GLY A 336 27.79 -1.20 1.48
C GLY A 336 29.14 -1.74 1.09
N ARG A 337 29.58 -1.51 -0.14
CA ARG A 337 30.94 -1.91 -0.58
C ARG A 337 32.05 -1.15 0.12
N TRP A 338 31.80 0.12 0.48
CA TRP A 338 32.78 0.93 1.22
C TRP A 338 33.03 0.43 2.64
N GLN A 339 32.00 -0.06 3.33
CA GLN A 339 32.13 -0.58 4.69
C GLN A 339 32.87 -1.93 4.77
N TYR A 340 32.82 -2.76 3.72
CA TYR A 340 33.55 -4.04 3.65
C TYR A 340 35.03 -3.89 3.24
N ARG A 341 35.46 -2.72 2.72
CA ARG A 341 36.86 -2.48 2.35
C ARG A 341 37.69 -1.83 3.45
N SER A 342 37.07 -1.39 4.55
CA SER A 342 37.72 -0.72 5.68
C SER A 342 37.89 -1.63 6.90
N VAL A 343 37.67 -2.93 6.78
CA VAL A 343 37.99 -3.99 7.75
C VAL A 343 38.99 -4.95 7.12
#